data_3e5436fb4f86faffdbef3a4f0806d9fe
#
_entry.id   3e5436fb4f86faffdbef3a4f0806d9fe
#
_cell.length_a   1.000
_cell.length_b   1.000
_cell.length_c   1.000
_cell.angle_alpha   90.00
_cell.angle_beta   90.00
_cell.angle_gamma   90.00
#
_symmetry.space_group_name_H-M   'P 1'
#
loop_
_entity.id
_entity.type
_entity.pdbx_description
1 polymer ?
#
loop_
_entity_poly.entity_id
_entity_poly.type
_entity_poly.pdbx_seq_one_letter_code
_entity_poly.pdbx_strand_id
1 'polypeptide(L)'
;DGSPLVEIPLDPLLTPQQNAAKYYKQYNKAKTAEHYLRDQIQKGRVELDYLDSILDELSRAELEQDFNDIRGELQAGGYLKNQRGFRKEPKRPVSKPREFFSSSGLKILVGRSNHQNDQLTRNAFKWDIWFHTQKIHGSHVILCTDGDTPDQQSMTEAAVLAAYFSQGRGSSQVAVDYTPIKNVKKPAGT
;
A
#
# COMPACT_ATOMS: atom_id res chain seq x y z
N ASP A 1 36.01 -34.27 -8.99
CA ASP A 1 34.60 -33.89 -9.17
C ASP A 1 33.89 -33.95 -7.84
N GLY A 2 33.75 -32.81 -7.21
CA GLY A 2 33.09 -32.68 -5.91
C GLY A 2 31.57 -32.51 -5.96
N SER A 3 30.87 -33.16 -6.88
CA SER A 3 29.43 -33.19 -6.93
C SER A 3 28.88 -33.98 -5.73
N PRO A 4 27.93 -33.45 -4.97
CA PRO A 4 27.35 -34.21 -3.87
C PRO A 4 26.70 -35.48 -4.38
N LEU A 5 27.10 -36.61 -3.84
CA LEU A 5 26.50 -37.90 -4.12
C LEU A 5 25.09 -37.90 -3.48
N VAL A 6 24.06 -37.92 -4.33
CA VAL A 6 22.67 -38.03 -3.86
C VAL A 6 22.27 -39.49 -3.86
N GLU A 7 22.08 -40.07 -2.68
CA GLU A 7 21.53 -41.42 -2.51
C GLU A 7 20.01 -41.37 -2.53
N ILE A 8 19.40 -42.17 -3.40
CA ILE A 8 17.94 -42.28 -3.51
C ILE A 8 17.53 -43.65 -2.96
N PRO A 9 16.87 -43.70 -1.77
CA PRO A 9 16.43 -44.94 -1.20
C PRO A 9 15.32 -45.57 -2.06
N LEU A 10 15.50 -46.79 -2.48
CA LEU A 10 14.50 -47.56 -3.24
C LEU A 10 13.75 -48.52 -2.31
N ASP A 11 12.46 -48.64 -2.54
CA ASP A 11 11.62 -49.66 -1.89
C ASP A 11 11.85 -51.01 -2.54
N PRO A 12 12.40 -52.01 -1.82
CA PRO A 12 12.74 -53.32 -2.39
C PRO A 12 11.52 -54.14 -2.80
N LEU A 13 10.33 -53.78 -2.33
CA LEU A 13 9.07 -54.43 -2.71
C LEU A 13 8.49 -53.89 -4.02
N LEU A 14 9.07 -52.82 -4.55
CA LEU A 14 8.63 -52.16 -5.79
C LEU A 14 9.65 -52.40 -6.94
N THR A 15 9.13 -52.52 -8.15
CA THR A 15 10.00 -52.52 -9.33
C THR A 15 10.71 -51.15 -9.50
N PRO A 16 11.82 -51.10 -10.26
CA PRO A 16 12.49 -49.84 -10.58
C PRO A 16 11.53 -48.80 -11.17
N GLN A 17 10.63 -49.22 -12.06
CA GLN A 17 9.62 -48.32 -12.66
C GLN A 17 8.62 -47.80 -11.65
N GLN A 18 8.20 -48.64 -10.70
CA GLN A 18 7.27 -48.22 -9.63
C GLN A 18 7.94 -47.23 -8.66
N ASN A 19 9.21 -47.47 -8.30
CA ASN A 19 9.99 -46.52 -7.51
C ASN A 19 10.12 -45.17 -8.24
N ALA A 20 10.48 -45.17 -9.50
CA ALA A 20 10.57 -43.96 -10.32
C ALA A 20 9.22 -43.19 -10.38
N ALA A 21 8.12 -43.92 -10.61
CA ALA A 21 6.78 -43.33 -10.61
C ALA A 21 6.39 -42.69 -9.26
N LYS A 22 6.76 -43.39 -8.14
CA LYS A 22 6.55 -42.88 -6.77
C LYS A 22 7.27 -41.55 -6.55
N TYR A 23 8.57 -41.48 -6.91
CA TYR A 23 9.36 -40.26 -6.78
C TYR A 23 8.87 -39.14 -7.71
N TYR A 24 8.52 -39.47 -8.94
CA TYR A 24 7.96 -38.51 -9.90
C TYR A 24 6.63 -37.91 -9.41
N LYS A 25 5.76 -38.72 -8.80
CA LYS A 25 4.52 -38.27 -8.19
C LYS A 25 4.80 -37.32 -7.02
N GLN A 26 5.79 -37.64 -6.17
CA GLN A 26 6.19 -36.77 -5.06
C GLN A 26 6.78 -35.44 -5.55
N TYR A 27 7.64 -35.49 -6.56
CA TYR A 27 8.21 -34.30 -7.21
C TYR A 27 7.11 -33.38 -7.75
N ASN A 28 6.16 -33.91 -8.51
CA ASN A 28 5.06 -33.12 -9.05
C ASN A 28 4.18 -32.50 -7.94
N LYS A 29 3.91 -33.27 -6.88
CA LYS A 29 3.18 -32.78 -5.70
C LYS A 29 3.93 -31.63 -5.02
N ALA A 30 5.24 -31.79 -4.80
CA ALA A 30 6.07 -30.76 -4.20
C ALA A 30 6.15 -29.50 -5.06
N LYS A 31 6.34 -29.64 -6.37
CA LYS A 31 6.37 -28.54 -7.34
C LYS A 31 5.06 -27.74 -7.36
N THR A 32 3.91 -28.44 -7.35
CA THR A 32 2.59 -27.79 -7.29
C THR A 32 2.39 -27.09 -5.95
N ALA A 33 2.78 -27.72 -4.85
CA ALA A 33 2.70 -27.12 -3.52
C ALA A 33 3.59 -25.88 -3.39
N GLU A 34 4.80 -25.91 -3.94
CA GLU A 34 5.72 -24.77 -3.95
C GLU A 34 5.08 -23.56 -4.65
N HIS A 35 4.50 -23.78 -5.85
CA HIS A 35 3.84 -22.71 -6.59
C HIS A 35 2.67 -22.11 -5.78
N TYR A 36 1.80 -22.96 -5.25
CA TYR A 36 0.68 -22.53 -4.42
C TYR A 36 1.14 -21.73 -3.18
N LEU A 37 2.17 -22.22 -2.48
CA LEU A 37 2.70 -21.55 -1.30
C LEU A 37 3.33 -20.19 -1.63
N ARG A 38 4.04 -20.08 -2.75
CA ARG A 38 4.57 -18.79 -3.22
C ARG A 38 3.47 -17.76 -3.43
N ASP A 39 2.37 -18.16 -4.07
CA ASP A 39 1.21 -17.29 -4.27
C ASP A 39 0.56 -16.88 -2.96
N GLN A 40 0.41 -17.82 -1.99
CA GLN A 40 -0.14 -17.52 -0.68
C GLN A 40 0.76 -16.57 0.11
N ILE A 41 2.06 -16.76 0.09
CA ILE A 41 3.03 -15.85 0.73
C ILE A 41 2.94 -14.46 0.11
N GLN A 42 2.84 -14.35 -1.21
CA GLN A 42 2.72 -13.05 -1.87
C GLN A 42 1.42 -12.33 -1.48
N LYS A 43 0.29 -13.04 -1.46
CA LYS A 43 -1.00 -12.49 -0.99
C LYS A 43 -0.91 -12.03 0.47
N GLY A 44 -0.34 -12.86 1.34
CA GLY A 44 -0.17 -12.50 2.75
C GLY A 44 0.73 -11.28 2.96
N ARG A 45 1.76 -11.11 2.14
CA ARG A 45 2.62 -9.90 2.18
C ARG A 45 1.87 -8.63 1.79
N VAL A 46 1.07 -8.69 0.72
CA VAL A 46 0.24 -7.56 0.29
C VAL A 46 -0.79 -7.19 1.36
N GLU A 47 -1.41 -8.21 1.97
CA GLU A 47 -2.37 -7.99 3.05
C GLU A 47 -1.72 -7.39 4.30
N LEU A 48 -0.53 -7.86 4.66
CA LEU A 48 0.24 -7.32 5.78
C LEU A 48 0.62 -5.86 5.55
N ASP A 49 1.13 -5.54 4.36
CA ASP A 49 1.48 -4.18 3.96
C ASP A 49 0.27 -3.24 4.04
N TYR A 50 -0.90 -3.69 3.56
CA TYR A 50 -2.14 -2.95 3.69
C TYR A 50 -2.52 -2.69 5.16
N LEU A 51 -2.46 -3.72 6.01
CA LEU A 51 -2.80 -3.56 7.43
C LEU A 51 -1.81 -2.65 8.17
N ASP A 52 -0.53 -2.70 7.81
CA ASP A 52 0.49 -1.78 8.33
C ASP A 52 0.20 -0.33 7.92
N SER A 53 -0.29 -0.10 6.69
CA SER A 53 -0.72 1.24 6.26
C SER A 53 -1.91 1.75 7.08
N ILE A 54 -2.88 0.89 7.40
CA ILE A 54 -4.02 1.23 8.26
C ILE A 54 -3.56 1.56 9.69
N LEU A 55 -2.59 0.83 10.24
CA LEU A 55 -2.03 1.13 11.56
C LEU A 55 -1.34 2.51 11.57
N ASP A 56 -0.61 2.84 10.51
CA ASP A 56 0.01 4.15 10.35
C ASP A 56 -1.05 5.26 10.27
N GLU A 57 -2.10 5.08 9.47
CA GLU A 57 -3.23 6.03 9.41
C GLU A 57 -3.90 6.21 10.77
N LEU A 58 -4.16 5.11 11.48
CA LEU A 58 -4.76 5.13 12.81
C LEU A 58 -3.89 5.92 13.81
N SER A 59 -2.57 5.78 13.73
CA SER A 59 -1.63 6.50 14.59
C SER A 59 -1.63 8.01 14.36
N ARG A 60 -2.06 8.46 13.18
CA ARG A 60 -2.14 9.86 12.75
C ARG A 60 -3.55 10.43 12.76
N ALA A 61 -4.55 9.60 13.07
CA ALA A 61 -5.94 10.01 13.15
C ALA A 61 -6.14 10.95 14.36
N GLU A 62 -6.68 12.13 14.12
CA GLU A 62 -6.91 13.16 15.16
C GLU A 62 -8.40 13.50 15.31
N LEU A 63 -9.16 13.35 14.23
CA LEU A 63 -10.57 13.70 14.18
C LEU A 63 -11.44 12.45 14.20
N GLU A 64 -12.63 12.55 14.77
CA GLU A 64 -13.60 11.45 14.73
C GLU A 64 -13.92 10.98 13.29
N GLN A 65 -13.84 11.91 12.33
CA GLN A 65 -14.02 11.59 10.92
C GLN A 65 -12.91 10.68 10.39
N ASP A 66 -11.65 10.88 10.81
CA ASP A 66 -10.52 10.04 10.39
C ASP A 66 -10.76 8.57 10.84
N PHE A 67 -11.19 8.38 12.10
CA PHE A 67 -11.55 7.05 12.62
C PHE A 67 -12.74 6.42 11.88
N ASN A 68 -13.72 7.23 11.50
CA ASN A 68 -14.88 6.74 10.76
C ASN A 68 -14.50 6.33 9.33
N ASP A 69 -13.62 7.06 8.66
CA ASP A 69 -13.12 6.73 7.33
C ASP A 69 -12.34 5.41 7.36
N ILE A 70 -11.39 5.26 8.31
CA ILE A 70 -10.63 4.01 8.53
C ILE A 70 -11.58 2.84 8.82
N ARG A 71 -12.58 3.04 9.69
CA ARG A 71 -13.58 2.02 9.99
C ARG A 71 -14.37 1.61 8.75
N GLY A 72 -14.79 2.59 7.94
CA GLY A 72 -15.49 2.36 6.68
C GLY A 72 -14.65 1.56 5.68
N GLU A 73 -13.37 1.87 5.59
CA GLU A 73 -12.41 1.16 4.74
C GLU A 73 -12.23 -0.30 5.19
N LEU A 74 -12.02 -0.53 6.49
CA LEU A 74 -11.92 -1.88 7.05
C LEU A 74 -13.22 -2.69 6.92
N GLN A 75 -14.39 -2.04 6.99
CA GLN A 75 -15.67 -2.69 6.73
C GLN A 75 -15.83 -3.06 5.25
N ALA A 76 -15.46 -2.18 4.34
CA ALA A 76 -15.48 -2.44 2.90
C ALA A 76 -14.53 -3.58 2.51
N GLY A 77 -13.35 -3.65 3.15
CA GLY A 77 -12.36 -4.73 3.00
C GLY A 77 -12.75 -6.05 3.70
N GLY A 78 -13.85 -6.08 4.47
CA GLY A 78 -14.32 -7.28 5.18
C GLY A 78 -13.60 -7.58 6.50
N TYR A 79 -12.71 -6.73 6.97
CA TYR A 79 -11.99 -6.88 8.25
C TYR A 79 -12.87 -6.57 9.45
N LEU A 80 -13.86 -5.69 9.29
CA LEU A 80 -14.84 -5.39 10.33
C LEU A 80 -16.24 -5.81 9.88
N LYS A 81 -16.98 -6.45 10.80
CA LYS A 81 -18.40 -6.76 10.56
C LYS A 81 -19.21 -5.47 10.54
N ASN A 82 -20.08 -5.32 9.54
CA ASN A 82 -21.10 -4.30 9.59
C ASN A 82 -21.98 -4.56 10.82
N GLN A 83 -21.99 -3.64 11.78
CA GLN A 83 -22.96 -3.70 12.86
C GLN A 83 -24.34 -3.53 12.23
N ARG A 84 -25.07 -4.64 12.09
CA ARG A 84 -26.50 -4.65 11.70
C ARG A 84 -27.32 -4.03 12.84
N GLY A 85 -27.27 -2.74 12.94
CA GLY A 85 -28.16 -1.96 13.80
C GLY A 85 -29.26 -1.35 12.94
N PHE A 86 -30.49 -1.38 13.43
CA PHE A 86 -31.76 -1.04 12.80
C PHE A 86 -31.95 0.41 12.31
N ARG A 87 -30.90 1.18 12.14
CA ARG A 87 -30.96 2.53 11.54
C ARG A 87 -29.96 2.63 10.40
N LYS A 88 -30.44 2.99 9.20
CA LYS A 88 -29.57 3.61 8.18
C LYS A 88 -28.93 4.82 8.84
N GLU A 89 -27.65 4.68 9.20
CA GLU A 89 -26.91 5.87 9.64
C GLU A 89 -27.00 6.93 8.53
N PRO A 90 -27.27 8.20 8.90
CA PRO A 90 -27.24 9.28 7.91
C PRO A 90 -25.89 9.23 7.23
N LYS A 91 -25.84 9.44 5.89
CA LYS A 91 -24.60 9.54 5.14
C LYS A 91 -23.72 10.58 5.82
N ARG A 92 -22.68 10.14 6.50
CA ARG A 92 -21.72 11.03 7.15
C ARG A 92 -21.02 11.84 6.09
N PRO A 93 -20.72 13.12 6.31
CA PRO A 93 -19.93 13.90 5.37
C PRO A 93 -18.56 13.24 5.20
N VAL A 94 -18.15 13.06 3.95
CA VAL A 94 -16.81 12.55 3.62
C VAL A 94 -15.79 13.53 4.17
N SER A 95 -14.76 13.05 4.87
CA SER A 95 -13.70 13.91 5.37
C SER A 95 -13.02 14.62 4.20
N LYS A 96 -12.66 15.89 4.41
CA LYS A 96 -11.89 16.66 3.43
C LYS A 96 -10.40 16.41 3.67
N PRO A 97 -9.56 16.42 2.62
CA PRO A 97 -8.12 16.39 2.79
C PRO A 97 -7.65 17.57 3.64
N ARG A 98 -6.51 17.41 4.30
CA ARG A 98 -5.86 18.56 4.95
C ARG A 98 -5.42 19.54 3.88
N GLU A 99 -5.67 20.81 4.11
CA GLU A 99 -5.32 21.88 3.18
C GLU A 99 -4.27 22.78 3.84
N PHE A 100 -3.18 22.99 3.14
CA PHE A 100 -2.10 23.88 3.50
C PHE A 100 -1.81 24.83 2.34
N PHE A 101 -1.05 25.87 2.60
CA PHE A 101 -0.55 26.78 1.58
C PHE A 101 0.96 26.92 1.75
N SER A 102 1.67 26.89 0.61
CA SER A 102 3.11 27.18 0.62
C SER A 102 3.36 28.65 0.93
N SER A 103 4.61 28.98 1.24
CA SER A 103 5.04 30.38 1.43
C SER A 103 4.80 31.25 0.22
N SER A 104 4.73 30.67 -0.98
CA SER A 104 4.40 31.36 -2.24
C SER A 104 2.90 31.37 -2.54
N GLY A 105 2.05 30.82 -1.64
CA GLY A 105 0.59 30.83 -1.77
C GLY A 105 0.02 29.66 -2.61
N LEU A 106 0.82 28.70 -3.05
CA LEU A 106 0.33 27.49 -3.72
C LEU A 106 -0.38 26.58 -2.72
N LYS A 107 -1.53 26.04 -3.11
CA LYS A 107 -2.31 25.11 -2.33
C LYS A 107 -1.62 23.73 -2.27
N ILE A 108 -1.57 23.13 -1.08
CA ILE A 108 -1.05 21.80 -0.84
C ILE A 108 -2.15 20.96 -0.18
N LEU A 109 -2.50 19.84 -0.77
CA LEU A 109 -3.50 18.91 -0.25
C LEU A 109 -2.82 17.66 0.28
N VAL A 110 -3.23 17.21 1.48
CA VAL A 110 -2.68 16.02 2.14
C VAL A 110 -3.80 15.06 2.49
N GLY A 111 -3.70 13.84 2.02
CA GLY A 111 -4.68 12.79 2.28
C GLY A 111 -4.65 12.32 3.74
N ARG A 112 -5.81 11.88 4.25
CA ARG A 112 -5.99 11.42 5.64
C ARG A 112 -6.09 9.91 5.73
N SER A 113 -6.47 9.24 4.63
CA SER A 113 -6.64 7.79 4.53
C SER A 113 -6.22 7.29 3.15
N ASN A 114 -6.01 5.96 3.00
CA ASN A 114 -5.69 5.33 1.73
C ASN A 114 -6.76 5.65 0.66
N HIS A 115 -8.03 5.57 1.04
CA HIS A 115 -9.13 5.95 0.16
C HIS A 115 -9.03 7.40 -0.31
N GLN A 116 -8.72 8.31 0.61
CA GLN A 116 -8.57 9.73 0.28
C GLN A 116 -7.30 10.00 -0.53
N ASN A 117 -6.19 9.31 -0.25
CA ASN A 117 -4.96 9.34 -1.04
C ASN A 117 -5.25 8.98 -2.51
N ASP A 118 -6.02 7.91 -2.74
CA ASP A 118 -6.47 7.49 -4.06
C ASP A 118 -7.35 8.55 -4.74
N GLN A 119 -8.29 9.13 -4.01
CA GLN A 119 -9.17 10.18 -4.54
C GLN A 119 -8.39 11.44 -4.90
N LEU A 120 -7.47 11.90 -4.06
CA LEU A 120 -6.62 13.04 -4.33
C LEU A 120 -5.82 12.86 -5.62
N THR A 121 -5.14 11.72 -5.73
CA THR A 121 -4.33 11.42 -6.92
C THR A 121 -5.18 11.33 -8.19
N ARG A 122 -6.39 10.79 -8.08
CA ARG A 122 -7.31 10.66 -9.23
C ARG A 122 -7.91 12.00 -9.67
N ASN A 123 -8.16 12.90 -8.73
CA ASN A 123 -8.85 14.17 -8.97
C ASN A 123 -7.89 15.33 -9.25
N ALA A 124 -6.58 15.17 -9.00
CA ALA A 124 -5.57 16.18 -9.26
C ALA A 124 -5.38 16.40 -10.77
N PHE A 125 -4.97 17.59 -11.15
CA PHE A 125 -4.66 17.92 -12.55
C PHE A 125 -3.34 17.29 -13.00
N LYS A 126 -3.20 17.03 -14.28
CA LYS A 126 -2.03 16.34 -14.84
C LYS A 126 -0.70 17.04 -14.60
N TRP A 127 -0.73 18.33 -14.38
CA TRP A 127 0.43 19.19 -14.11
C TRP A 127 0.72 19.36 -12.63
N ASP A 128 -0.22 19.04 -11.71
CA ASP A 128 0.04 19.07 -10.27
C ASP A 128 1.14 18.09 -9.91
N ILE A 129 1.85 18.38 -8.82
CA ILE A 129 2.96 17.55 -8.36
C ILE A 129 2.51 16.68 -7.19
N TRP A 130 2.70 15.39 -7.34
CA TRP A 130 2.47 14.38 -6.32
C TRP A 130 3.76 14.12 -5.55
N PHE A 131 3.65 13.96 -4.23
CA PHE A 131 4.73 13.59 -3.32
C PHE A 131 4.32 12.43 -2.45
N HIS A 132 5.28 11.55 -2.15
CA HIS A 132 5.12 10.46 -1.19
C HIS A 132 6.48 10.06 -0.62
N THR A 133 6.49 9.56 0.61
CA THR A 133 7.69 9.02 1.24
C THR A 133 8.13 7.71 0.60
N GLN A 134 9.45 7.55 0.39
CA GLN A 134 10.00 6.37 -0.28
C GLN A 134 10.01 5.17 0.68
N LYS A 135 9.43 4.04 0.26
CA LYS A 135 9.46 2.74 0.96
C LYS A 135 8.85 2.70 2.37
N ILE A 136 8.15 3.72 2.78
CA ILE A 136 7.41 3.74 4.06
C ILE A 136 5.98 4.27 3.83
N HIS A 137 5.05 3.89 4.69
CA HIS A 137 3.67 4.37 4.60
C HIS A 137 3.57 5.85 4.92
N GLY A 138 2.65 6.53 4.24
CA GLY A 138 2.43 7.95 4.42
C GLY A 138 1.27 8.48 3.59
N SER A 139 0.97 9.75 3.76
CA SER A 139 -0.05 10.44 2.98
C SER A 139 0.45 10.77 1.57
N HIS A 140 -0.45 10.71 0.59
CA HIS A 140 -0.23 11.40 -0.67
C HIS A 140 -0.37 12.91 -0.45
N VAL A 141 0.58 13.64 -0.97
CA VAL A 141 0.59 15.11 -0.94
C VAL A 141 0.54 15.62 -2.37
N ILE A 142 -0.37 16.55 -2.63
CA ILE A 142 -0.54 17.17 -3.95
C ILE A 142 -0.27 18.66 -3.83
N LEU A 143 0.75 19.14 -4.55
CA LEU A 143 1.00 20.56 -4.75
C LEU A 143 0.23 21.00 -6.00
N CYS A 144 -0.77 21.85 -5.82
CA CYS A 144 -1.58 22.41 -6.91
C CYS A 144 -0.80 23.55 -7.58
N THR A 145 -0.48 23.40 -8.86
CA THR A 145 0.42 24.33 -9.57
C THR A 145 -0.29 25.22 -10.58
N ASP A 146 -1.59 24.98 -10.83
CA ASP A 146 -2.40 25.66 -11.84
C ASP A 146 -1.78 25.67 -13.26
N GLY A 147 -0.83 24.76 -13.50
CA GLY A 147 -0.12 24.59 -14.78
C GLY A 147 1.24 25.30 -14.84
N ASP A 148 1.58 26.08 -13.83
CA ASP A 148 2.86 26.76 -13.75
C ASP A 148 3.96 25.88 -13.14
N THR A 149 5.21 26.23 -13.37
CA THR A 149 6.35 25.55 -12.72
C THR A 149 6.44 26.06 -11.27
N PRO A 150 6.27 25.19 -10.25
CA PRO A 150 6.36 25.61 -8.87
C PRO A 150 7.79 26.02 -8.49
N ASP A 151 7.90 26.96 -7.57
CA ASP A 151 9.18 27.37 -7.01
C ASP A 151 9.75 26.27 -6.08
N GLN A 152 11.08 26.33 -5.89
CA GLN A 152 11.82 25.34 -5.08
C GLN A 152 11.37 25.32 -3.63
N GLN A 153 10.94 26.46 -3.07
CA GLN A 153 10.47 26.56 -1.70
C GLN A 153 9.15 25.79 -1.52
N SER A 154 8.18 25.99 -2.42
CA SER A 154 6.90 25.26 -2.41
C SER A 154 7.10 23.75 -2.58
N MET A 155 8.04 23.33 -3.44
CA MET A 155 8.41 21.92 -3.59
C MET A 155 8.97 21.33 -2.29
N THR A 156 9.84 22.07 -1.61
CA THR A 156 10.43 21.65 -0.33
C THR A 156 9.36 21.55 0.76
N GLU A 157 8.48 22.53 0.87
CA GLU A 157 7.40 22.54 1.86
C GLU A 157 6.42 21.38 1.66
N ALA A 158 6.07 21.06 0.40
CA ALA A 158 5.25 19.89 0.09
C ALA A 158 5.95 18.58 0.46
N ALA A 159 7.26 18.46 0.22
CA ALA A 159 8.05 17.30 0.61
C ALA A 159 8.13 17.15 2.14
N VAL A 160 8.29 18.26 2.88
CA VAL A 160 8.27 18.28 4.35
C VAL A 160 6.92 17.78 4.88
N LEU A 161 5.80 18.20 4.27
CA LEU A 161 4.48 17.70 4.64
C LEU A 161 4.34 16.20 4.35
N ALA A 162 4.87 15.70 3.24
CA ALA A 162 4.86 14.26 2.96
C ALA A 162 5.66 13.48 4.02
N ALA A 163 6.83 13.95 4.41
CA ALA A 163 7.64 13.36 5.48
C ALA A 163 6.93 13.42 6.85
N TYR A 164 6.30 14.55 7.17
CA TYR A 164 5.59 14.75 8.43
C TYR A 164 4.36 13.84 8.57
N PHE A 165 3.61 13.64 7.48
CA PHE A 165 2.44 12.76 7.46
C PHE A 165 2.79 11.35 7.00
N SER A 166 3.89 10.79 7.52
CA SER A 166 4.36 9.43 7.25
C SER A 166 4.89 8.76 8.51
N GLN A 167 5.19 7.47 8.42
CA GLN A 167 5.91 6.71 9.45
C GLN A 167 7.28 7.31 9.79
N GLY A 168 7.85 8.10 8.88
CA GLY A 168 9.13 8.78 9.07
C GLY A 168 9.08 10.06 9.89
N ARG A 169 7.93 10.46 10.45
CA ARG A 169 7.70 11.74 11.16
C ARG A 169 8.74 12.08 12.23
N GLY A 170 9.27 11.08 12.92
CA GLY A 170 10.30 11.25 13.97
C GLY A 170 11.74 11.15 13.48
N SER A 171 11.96 10.93 12.19
CA SER A 171 13.30 10.74 11.62
C SER A 171 13.92 12.09 11.22
N SER A 172 15.23 12.20 11.35
CA SER A 172 15.99 13.40 10.93
C SER A 172 16.09 13.53 9.41
N GLN A 173 15.97 12.42 8.68
CA GLN A 173 16.03 12.37 7.22
C GLN A 173 14.98 11.39 6.69
N VAL A 174 14.12 11.85 5.78
CA VAL A 174 13.12 11.05 5.10
C VAL A 174 13.23 11.28 3.61
N ALA A 175 13.46 10.22 2.86
CA ALA A 175 13.45 10.29 1.40
C ALA A 175 12.01 10.45 0.91
N VAL A 176 11.80 11.43 0.02
CA VAL A 176 10.50 11.73 -0.57
C VAL A 176 10.64 11.70 -2.09
N ASP A 177 9.79 10.89 -2.71
CA ASP A 177 9.65 10.87 -4.17
C ASP A 177 8.63 11.93 -4.59
N TYR A 178 8.85 12.56 -5.75
CA TYR A 178 7.89 13.47 -6.35
C TYR A 178 7.84 13.32 -7.87
N THR A 179 6.68 13.55 -8.44
CA THR A 179 6.50 13.52 -9.89
C THR A 179 5.22 14.25 -10.29
N PRO A 180 5.11 14.78 -11.52
CA PRO A 180 3.82 15.23 -12.03
C PRO A 180 2.77 14.11 -12.04
N ILE A 181 1.53 14.44 -11.68
CA ILE A 181 0.41 13.48 -11.60
C ILE A 181 0.26 12.62 -12.85
N LYS A 182 0.54 13.15 -14.03
CA LYS A 182 0.48 12.38 -15.30
C LYS A 182 1.32 11.11 -15.31
N ASN A 183 2.34 11.02 -14.45
CA ASN A 183 3.24 9.89 -14.35
C ASN A 183 2.80 8.87 -13.28
N VAL A 184 1.88 9.25 -12.39
CA VAL A 184 1.39 8.37 -11.32
C VAL A 184 0.38 7.40 -11.90
N LYS A 185 0.67 6.11 -11.78
CA LYS A 185 -0.21 5.04 -12.24
C LYS A 185 -0.50 4.10 -11.09
N LYS A 186 -1.78 3.77 -10.89
CA LYS A 186 -2.16 2.71 -9.95
C LYS A 186 -1.75 1.35 -10.55
N PRO A 187 -1.08 0.47 -9.80
CA PRO A 187 -0.81 -0.89 -10.25
C PRO A 187 -2.11 -1.61 -10.61
N ALA A 188 -2.07 -2.42 -11.67
CA ALA A 188 -3.24 -3.22 -12.06
C ALA A 188 -3.54 -4.26 -10.96
N GLY A 189 -4.79 -4.28 -10.45
CA GLY A 189 -5.25 -5.28 -9.48
C GLY A 189 -5.17 -4.87 -8.01
N THR A 190 -4.95 -3.60 -7.72
CA THR A 190 -5.05 -3.05 -6.34
C THR A 190 -6.22 -2.09 -6.21
#